data_ea7d4ece9fa7d0cb0af0a356b0e75b9a
#
_entry.id   ea7d4ece9fa7d0cb0af0a356b0e75b9a
#
_cell.length_a   1.000
_cell.length_b   1.000
_cell.length_c   1.000
_cell.angle_alpha   90.00
_cell.angle_beta   90.00
_cell.angle_gamma   90.00
#
_symmetry.space_group_name_H-M   'P 1'
#
loop_
_entity.id
_entity.type
_entity.pdbx_description
1 polymer ?
#
loop_
_entity_poly.entity_id
_entity_poly.type
_entity_poly.pdbx_seq_one_letter_code
_entity_poly.pdbx_strand_id
1 'polypeptide(L)'
;MLGQLKTEQKSNEITAIPLLLELLELKGCIVTVDAMGCQTAVAAQIIKQEADYVLSLKGNQGLLHEEVTDYFAWAERINFKDLEYDYCATLEKDHGRIEGRRCWVTEDTEWFTEKAAWAGLRSFIMVEAEREVLGQAPSVERRYFISSLAADAKQALRAVRGHWQVENSLHWVLDVAFREDACRTRTGHAPENLATLRHIAVNLLKQERSCKLGVKSKRLKAVMPQLCAEEWRNIISASKVWSG
;
A
#
# COMPACT_ATOMS: atom_id res chain seq x y z
N MET A 1 -3.27 -8.84 -9.86
CA MET A 1 -4.43 -8.80 -8.93
C MET A 1 -4.55 -10.20 -8.33
N LEU A 2 -4.52 -10.32 -7.02
CA LEU A 2 -4.57 -11.61 -6.32
C LEU A 2 -6.01 -12.00 -5.95
N GLY A 3 -6.90 -11.03 -5.75
CA GLY A 3 -8.29 -11.24 -5.43
C GLY A 3 -9.11 -9.98 -5.66
N GLN A 4 -10.41 -10.12 -5.73
CA GLN A 4 -11.37 -9.03 -5.84
C GLN A 4 -12.66 -9.43 -5.14
N LEU A 5 -13.21 -8.53 -4.34
CA LEU A 5 -14.51 -8.69 -3.69
C LEU A 5 -15.39 -7.49 -4.02
N LYS A 6 -16.64 -7.75 -4.37
CA LYS A 6 -17.62 -6.70 -4.59
C LYS A 6 -18.14 -6.21 -3.24
N THR A 7 -18.06 -4.91 -3.00
CA THR A 7 -18.76 -4.29 -1.88
C THR A 7 -20.23 -4.06 -2.26
N GLU A 8 -21.16 -4.50 -1.42
CA GLU A 8 -22.58 -4.20 -1.60
C GLU A 8 -22.85 -2.72 -1.29
N GLN A 9 -23.93 -2.17 -1.81
CA GLN A 9 -24.28 -0.73 -1.63
C GLN A 9 -24.36 -0.28 -0.16
N LYS A 10 -24.52 -1.22 0.80
CA LYS A 10 -24.61 -0.96 2.25
C LYS A 10 -23.41 -1.43 3.02
N SER A 11 -22.45 -2.16 2.41
CA SER A 11 -21.21 -2.57 3.05
C SER A 11 -20.11 -1.55 2.70
N ASN A 12 -19.34 -1.17 3.71
CA ASN A 12 -18.15 -0.34 3.50
C ASN A 12 -16.91 -1.23 3.30
N GLU A 13 -15.82 -0.65 2.87
CA GLU A 13 -14.55 -1.36 2.67
C GLU A 13 -14.06 -2.07 3.93
N ILE A 14 -14.33 -1.51 5.12
CA ILE A 14 -13.95 -2.07 6.42
C ILE A 14 -14.46 -3.50 6.59
N THR A 15 -15.71 -3.76 6.21
CA THR A 15 -16.31 -5.10 6.32
C THR A 15 -15.86 -6.05 5.21
N ALA A 16 -15.45 -5.53 4.07
CA ALA A 16 -15.00 -6.32 2.93
C ALA A 16 -13.53 -6.79 3.07
N ILE A 17 -12.68 -6.03 3.76
CA ILE A 17 -11.26 -6.35 3.90
C ILE A 17 -11.04 -7.73 4.55
N PRO A 18 -11.63 -8.09 5.71
CA PRO A 18 -11.44 -9.42 6.29
C PRO A 18 -11.86 -10.56 5.36
N LEU A 19 -12.98 -10.39 4.64
CA LEU A 19 -13.47 -11.38 3.69
C LEU A 19 -12.54 -11.53 2.48
N LEU A 20 -11.98 -10.43 2.00
CA LEU A 20 -10.98 -10.47 0.92
C LEU A 20 -9.71 -11.19 1.37
N LEU A 21 -9.25 -10.92 2.59
CA LEU A 21 -8.07 -11.57 3.16
C LEU A 21 -8.26 -13.09 3.28
N GLU A 22 -9.49 -13.57 3.58
CA GLU A 22 -9.80 -15.00 3.64
C GLU A 22 -9.62 -15.74 2.30
N LEU A 23 -9.76 -15.02 1.19
CA LEU A 23 -9.61 -15.59 -0.17
C LEU A 23 -8.15 -15.67 -0.63
N LEU A 24 -7.22 -15.09 0.14
CA LEU A 24 -5.81 -14.97 -0.24
C LEU A 24 -4.94 -15.92 0.57
N GLU A 25 -3.93 -16.50 -0.07
CA GLU A 25 -2.85 -17.20 0.62
C GLU A 25 -1.84 -16.15 1.12
N LEU A 26 -1.83 -15.89 2.43
CA LEU A 26 -1.06 -14.79 3.03
C LEU A 26 0.14 -15.26 3.84
N LYS A 27 0.30 -16.58 4.04
CA LYS A 27 1.38 -17.13 4.88
C LYS A 27 2.75 -16.56 4.52
N GLY A 28 3.43 -15.97 5.52
CA GLY A 28 4.75 -15.36 5.35
C GLY A 28 4.75 -14.02 4.59
N CYS A 29 3.58 -13.46 4.27
CA CYS A 29 3.46 -12.14 3.66
C CYS A 29 3.41 -11.04 4.72
N ILE A 30 3.72 -9.80 4.32
CA ILE A 30 3.45 -8.60 5.10
C ILE A 30 2.28 -7.88 4.43
N VAL A 31 1.17 -7.74 5.15
CA VAL A 31 -0.03 -7.06 4.69
C VAL A 31 0.01 -5.61 5.16
N THR A 32 -0.14 -4.67 4.24
CA THR A 32 -0.23 -3.24 4.57
C THR A 32 -1.63 -2.74 4.27
N VAL A 33 -2.23 -2.03 5.22
CA VAL A 33 -3.56 -1.45 5.07
C VAL A 33 -3.52 0.01 5.52
N ASP A 34 -4.30 0.85 4.86
CA ASP A 34 -4.45 2.25 5.23
C ASP A 34 -5.23 2.43 6.55
N ALA A 35 -5.34 3.67 7.01
CA ALA A 35 -5.97 3.95 8.31
C ALA A 35 -7.46 3.55 8.37
N MET A 36 -8.18 3.52 7.26
CA MET A 36 -9.59 3.10 7.25
C MET A 36 -9.71 1.60 7.54
N GLY A 37 -8.78 0.80 7.02
CA GLY A 37 -8.71 -0.64 7.27
C GLY A 37 -7.93 -1.04 8.52
N CYS A 38 -7.41 -0.09 9.30
CA CYS A 38 -6.76 -0.37 10.58
C CYS A 38 -7.82 -0.74 11.62
N GLN A 39 -8.15 -2.03 11.70
CA GLN A 39 -9.19 -2.61 12.57
C GLN A 39 -8.67 -3.87 13.24
N THR A 40 -9.11 -4.11 14.48
CA THR A 40 -8.71 -5.31 15.25
C THR A 40 -9.09 -6.61 14.54
N ALA A 41 -10.24 -6.64 13.86
CA ALA A 41 -10.68 -7.78 13.07
C ALA A 41 -9.75 -8.06 11.87
N VAL A 42 -9.21 -7.02 11.23
CA VAL A 42 -8.25 -7.15 10.13
C VAL A 42 -6.93 -7.70 10.66
N ALA A 43 -6.41 -7.16 11.77
CA ALA A 43 -5.20 -7.66 12.42
C ALA A 43 -5.34 -9.15 12.80
N ALA A 44 -6.48 -9.52 13.43
CA ALA A 44 -6.76 -10.90 13.81
C ALA A 44 -6.81 -11.85 12.61
N GLN A 45 -7.43 -11.43 11.50
CA GLN A 45 -7.50 -12.24 10.29
C GLN A 45 -6.14 -12.46 9.64
N ILE A 46 -5.28 -11.43 9.63
CA ILE A 46 -3.90 -11.53 9.08
C ILE A 46 -3.08 -12.52 9.91
N ILE A 47 -3.08 -12.37 11.24
CA ILE A 47 -2.34 -13.26 12.15
C ILE A 47 -2.85 -14.70 12.07
N LYS A 48 -4.17 -14.91 11.96
CA LYS A 48 -4.78 -16.24 11.78
C LYS A 48 -4.24 -16.97 10.54
N GLN A 49 -3.83 -16.24 9.52
CA GLN A 49 -3.27 -16.77 8.27
C GLN A 49 -1.73 -16.85 8.26
N GLU A 50 -1.08 -16.77 9.43
CA GLU A 50 0.37 -16.83 9.57
C GLU A 50 1.10 -15.74 8.75
N ALA A 51 0.50 -14.55 8.64
CA ALA A 51 1.04 -13.37 7.99
C ALA A 51 1.31 -12.26 9.01
N ASP A 52 2.13 -11.28 8.62
CA ASP A 52 2.41 -10.09 9.37
C ASP A 52 1.66 -8.87 8.83
N TYR A 53 1.54 -7.84 9.66
CA TYR A 53 0.89 -6.61 9.24
C TYR A 53 1.70 -5.35 9.55
N VAL A 54 1.46 -4.30 8.76
CA VAL A 54 1.79 -2.90 9.04
C VAL A 54 0.54 -2.06 8.74
N LEU A 55 -0.15 -1.61 9.79
CA LEU A 55 -1.40 -0.88 9.70
C LEU A 55 -1.19 0.60 10.02
N SER A 56 -1.67 1.48 9.13
CA SER A 56 -1.52 2.93 9.31
C SER A 56 -2.47 3.47 10.38
N LEU A 57 -1.97 4.36 11.23
CA LEU A 57 -2.75 5.08 12.22
C LEU A 57 -3.07 6.49 11.72
N LYS A 58 -4.30 6.92 11.96
CA LYS A 58 -4.76 8.31 11.80
C LYS A 58 -5.80 8.63 12.88
N GLY A 59 -6.29 9.85 12.90
CA GLY A 59 -7.28 10.30 13.89
C GLY A 59 -8.58 9.48 13.99
N ASN A 60 -8.87 8.60 13.02
CA ASN A 60 -10.00 7.67 13.11
C ASN A 60 -9.79 6.51 14.10
N GLN A 61 -8.55 6.26 14.55
CA GLN A 61 -8.24 5.33 15.65
C GLN A 61 -8.17 6.04 17.02
N GLY A 62 -8.56 7.33 17.09
CA GLY A 62 -8.71 8.09 18.34
C GLY A 62 -7.53 7.91 19.30
N LEU A 63 -7.82 7.27 20.44
CA LEU A 63 -6.87 7.09 21.54
C LEU A 63 -5.55 6.42 21.11
N LEU A 64 -5.61 5.34 20.33
CA LEU A 64 -4.40 4.65 19.89
C LEU A 64 -3.45 5.56 19.09
N HIS A 65 -4.00 6.37 18.19
CA HIS A 65 -3.19 7.31 17.41
C HIS A 65 -2.58 8.40 18.30
N GLU A 66 -3.34 8.93 19.25
CA GLU A 66 -2.87 9.93 20.21
C GLU A 66 -1.75 9.37 21.08
N GLU A 67 -1.96 8.22 21.72
CA GLU A 67 -0.98 7.57 22.57
C GLU A 67 0.33 7.26 21.85
N VAL A 68 0.27 6.72 20.62
CA VAL A 68 1.48 6.45 19.82
C VAL A 68 2.18 7.74 19.40
N THR A 69 1.43 8.78 19.05
CA THR A 69 2.00 10.10 18.73
C THR A 69 2.70 10.70 19.95
N ASP A 70 2.08 10.65 21.11
CA ASP A 70 2.62 11.18 22.37
C ASP A 70 3.86 10.40 22.83
N TYR A 71 3.85 9.08 22.66
CA TYR A 71 5.01 8.25 22.94
C TYR A 71 6.23 8.68 22.09
N PHE A 72 6.08 8.80 20.77
CA PHE A 72 7.20 9.22 19.94
C PHE A 72 7.60 10.67 20.18
N ALA A 73 6.68 11.56 20.45
CA ALA A 73 7.00 12.95 20.83
C ALA A 73 7.77 13.01 22.15
N TRP A 74 7.44 12.15 23.14
CA TRP A 74 8.20 12.00 24.37
C TRP A 74 9.59 11.40 24.10
N ALA A 75 9.68 10.33 23.31
CA ALA A 75 10.95 9.69 22.94
C ALA A 75 11.94 10.68 22.26
N GLU A 76 11.44 11.51 21.36
CA GLU A 76 12.24 12.57 20.73
C GLU A 76 12.76 13.60 21.74
N ARG A 77 11.94 14.04 22.71
CA ARG A 77 12.34 14.99 23.75
C ARG A 77 13.51 14.48 24.58
N ILE A 78 13.58 13.17 24.82
CA ILE A 78 14.69 12.53 25.53
C ILE A 78 15.80 12.02 24.59
N ASN A 79 15.74 12.36 23.30
CA ASN A 79 16.64 11.88 22.25
C ASN A 79 16.73 10.34 22.24
N PHE A 80 15.60 9.65 22.45
CA PHE A 80 15.51 8.18 22.52
C PHE A 80 16.45 7.56 23.56
N LYS A 81 16.86 8.34 24.58
CA LYS A 81 17.76 7.87 25.61
C LYS A 81 17.11 6.74 26.43
N ASP A 82 17.88 5.66 26.66
CA ASP A 82 17.47 4.49 27.42
C ASP A 82 16.24 3.75 26.82
N LEU A 83 15.91 3.97 25.54
CA LEU A 83 14.88 3.24 24.80
C LEU A 83 15.50 2.22 23.85
N GLU A 84 14.90 1.05 23.76
CA GLU A 84 15.22 0.08 22.72
C GLU A 84 14.42 0.38 21.45
N TYR A 85 15.13 0.70 20.38
CA TYR A 85 14.54 0.97 19.06
C TYR A 85 15.49 0.62 17.94
N ASP A 86 14.96 0.32 16.76
CA ASP A 86 15.73 0.29 15.52
C ASP A 86 15.44 1.53 14.68
N TYR A 87 16.45 1.96 13.92
CA TYR A 87 16.40 3.19 13.13
C TYR A 87 17.01 3.01 11.76
N CYS A 88 16.36 3.55 10.75
CA CYS A 88 16.96 3.73 9.43
C CYS A 88 16.59 5.07 8.80
N ALA A 89 17.47 5.54 7.92
CA ALA A 89 17.25 6.73 7.11
C ALA A 89 17.58 6.44 5.65
N THR A 90 16.84 7.08 4.75
CA THR A 90 17.10 7.06 3.31
C THR A 90 17.04 8.47 2.76
N LEU A 91 17.87 8.76 1.76
CA LEU A 91 17.87 10.01 1.02
C LEU A 91 17.80 9.67 -0.48
N GLU A 92 16.80 10.18 -1.15
CA GLU A 92 16.59 9.98 -2.58
C GLU A 92 16.53 11.32 -3.30
N LYS A 93 17.12 11.37 -4.48
CA LYS A 93 17.09 12.55 -5.34
C LYS A 93 16.56 12.15 -6.71
N ASP A 94 15.43 12.72 -7.09
CA ASP A 94 14.79 12.44 -8.37
C ASP A 94 14.03 13.66 -8.89
N HIS A 95 14.16 13.94 -10.19
CA HIS A 95 13.42 14.99 -10.91
C HIS A 95 13.37 16.36 -10.22
N GLY A 96 14.51 16.85 -9.67
CA GLY A 96 14.58 18.14 -8.99
C GLY A 96 13.99 18.17 -7.57
N ARG A 97 13.74 17.01 -6.99
CA ARG A 97 13.20 16.81 -5.67
C ARG A 97 14.19 15.99 -4.83
N ILE A 98 14.36 16.37 -3.58
CA ILE A 98 15.08 15.59 -2.57
C ILE A 98 14.03 15.08 -1.58
N GLU A 99 14.04 13.78 -1.32
CA GLU A 99 13.19 13.14 -0.32
C GLU A 99 14.05 12.39 0.70
N GLY A 100 14.05 12.90 1.92
CA GLY A 100 14.58 12.22 3.10
C GLY A 100 13.49 11.42 3.79
N ARG A 101 13.78 10.21 4.24
CA ARG A 101 12.87 9.43 5.10
C ARG A 101 13.64 8.89 6.27
N ARG A 102 13.05 9.03 7.44
CA ARG A 102 13.55 8.50 8.71
C ARG A 102 12.48 7.56 9.28
N CYS A 103 12.88 6.42 9.77
CA CYS A 103 11.98 5.42 10.34
C CYS A 103 12.53 4.96 11.68
N TRP A 104 11.68 4.99 12.70
CA TRP A 104 11.94 4.46 14.03
C TRP A 104 10.94 3.35 14.31
N VAL A 105 11.41 2.25 14.88
CA VAL A 105 10.59 1.11 15.29
C VAL A 105 10.96 0.72 16.69
N THR A 106 9.97 0.54 17.56
CA THR A 106 10.16 0.09 18.94
C THR A 106 9.23 -1.08 19.26
N GLU A 107 9.72 -2.04 20.06
CA GLU A 107 8.91 -3.11 20.67
C GLU A 107 8.45 -2.75 22.08
N ASP A 108 8.73 -1.54 22.57
CA ASP A 108 8.18 -1.04 23.83
C ASP A 108 6.68 -0.75 23.67
N THR A 109 5.89 -1.77 23.90
CA THR A 109 4.43 -1.75 23.72
C THR A 109 3.67 -2.00 25.03
N GLU A 110 4.36 -2.18 26.15
CA GLU A 110 3.74 -2.55 27.44
C GLU A 110 2.94 -1.40 28.07
N TRP A 111 3.25 -0.17 27.71
CA TRP A 111 2.50 1.02 28.17
C TRP A 111 1.12 1.13 27.52
N PHE A 112 0.90 0.46 26.36
CA PHE A 112 -0.36 0.53 25.63
C PHE A 112 -1.40 -0.41 26.24
N THR A 113 -2.42 0.16 26.86
CA THR A 113 -3.41 -0.58 27.66
C THR A 113 -4.30 -1.51 26.85
N GLU A 114 -4.60 -1.15 25.60
CA GLU A 114 -5.45 -1.95 24.71
C GLU A 114 -4.67 -2.94 23.84
N LYS A 115 -3.40 -3.18 24.15
CA LYS A 115 -2.53 -4.11 23.42
C LYS A 115 -3.19 -5.47 23.14
N ALA A 116 -3.89 -6.01 24.16
CA ALA A 116 -4.54 -7.32 24.05
C ALA A 116 -5.66 -7.39 22.98
N ALA A 117 -6.24 -6.25 22.60
CA ALA A 117 -7.25 -6.19 21.54
C ALA A 117 -6.64 -6.35 20.13
N TRP A 118 -5.34 -6.12 19.98
CA TRP A 118 -4.64 -6.17 18.73
C TRP A 118 -3.83 -7.46 18.57
N ALA A 119 -4.39 -8.43 17.87
CA ALA A 119 -3.75 -9.73 17.67
C ALA A 119 -2.33 -9.55 17.10
N GLY A 120 -1.33 -10.12 17.78
CA GLY A 120 0.06 -10.10 17.32
C GLY A 120 0.75 -8.74 17.38
N LEU A 121 0.16 -7.69 17.99
CA LEU A 121 0.82 -6.38 18.12
C LEU A 121 2.17 -6.52 18.84
N ARG A 122 3.23 -6.16 18.14
CA ARG A 122 4.60 -6.30 18.61
C ARG A 122 5.39 -5.00 18.59
N SER A 123 5.13 -4.12 17.61
CA SER A 123 5.91 -2.89 17.48
C SER A 123 5.06 -1.70 17.05
N PHE A 124 5.53 -0.50 17.45
CA PHE A 124 5.09 0.79 16.95
C PHE A 124 6.13 1.36 16.01
N ILE A 125 5.66 2.02 14.95
CA ILE A 125 6.51 2.57 13.89
C ILE A 125 6.16 4.04 13.71
N MET A 126 7.19 4.90 13.66
CA MET A 126 7.09 6.27 13.18
C MET A 126 7.90 6.42 11.91
N VAL A 127 7.29 6.96 10.86
CA VAL A 127 7.97 7.33 9.61
C VAL A 127 7.83 8.84 9.44
N GLU A 128 8.97 9.51 9.35
CA GLU A 128 9.05 10.92 8.98
C GLU A 128 9.56 11.05 7.55
N ALA A 129 8.83 11.77 6.72
CA ALA A 129 9.19 12.09 5.36
C ALA A 129 9.43 13.59 5.23
N GLU A 130 10.65 13.97 4.85
CA GLU A 130 11.03 15.34 4.53
C GLU A 130 11.15 15.46 3.02
N ARG A 131 10.46 16.44 2.45
CA ARG A 131 10.45 16.68 1.02
C ARG A 131 10.86 18.11 0.73
N GLU A 132 11.92 18.24 -0.04
CA GLU A 132 12.40 19.50 -0.57
C GLU A 132 12.19 19.54 -2.09
N VAL A 133 11.50 20.56 -2.55
CA VAL A 133 11.26 20.84 -3.98
C VAL A 133 11.87 22.18 -4.31
N LEU A 134 12.59 22.27 -5.41
CA LEU A 134 13.26 23.51 -5.82
C LEU A 134 12.24 24.68 -5.86
N GLY A 135 12.53 25.76 -5.13
CA GLY A 135 11.68 26.95 -5.05
C GLY A 135 10.49 26.85 -4.10
N GLN A 136 10.40 25.79 -3.29
CA GLN A 136 9.37 25.64 -2.23
C GLN A 136 10.02 25.43 -0.86
N ALA A 137 9.33 25.80 0.21
CA ALA A 137 9.77 25.48 1.55
C ALA A 137 9.73 23.96 1.76
N PRO A 138 10.72 23.38 2.48
CA PRO A 138 10.69 21.96 2.84
C PRO A 138 9.41 21.62 3.59
N SER A 139 8.82 20.46 3.28
CA SER A 139 7.68 19.93 4.00
C SER A 139 8.09 18.67 4.78
N VAL A 140 7.62 18.56 6.01
CA VAL A 140 7.83 17.39 6.87
C VAL A 140 6.47 16.77 7.18
N GLU A 141 6.34 15.48 6.95
CA GLU A 141 5.14 14.70 7.27
C GLU A 141 5.53 13.53 8.16
N ARG A 142 4.76 13.32 9.23
CA ARG A 142 4.91 12.16 10.13
C ARG A 142 3.72 11.24 10.01
N ARG A 143 3.99 9.96 10.01
CA ARG A 143 3.00 8.89 9.94
C ARG A 143 3.34 7.82 10.95
N TYR A 144 2.30 7.29 11.59
CA TYR A 144 2.43 6.28 12.63
C TYR A 144 1.74 4.99 12.20
N PHE A 145 2.28 3.86 12.67
CA PHE A 145 1.78 2.54 12.32
C PHE A 145 1.91 1.60 13.51
N ILE A 146 1.03 0.60 13.55
CA ILE A 146 1.17 -0.58 14.39
C ILE A 146 1.59 -1.77 13.54
N SER A 147 2.35 -2.71 14.14
CA SER A 147 2.86 -3.86 13.40
C SER A 147 3.00 -5.10 14.28
N SER A 148 2.86 -6.27 13.64
CA SER A 148 3.24 -7.57 14.22
C SER A 148 4.72 -7.92 14.01
N LEU A 149 5.43 -7.14 13.17
CA LEU A 149 6.86 -7.35 12.93
C LEU A 149 7.71 -7.00 14.15
N ALA A 150 8.85 -7.66 14.26
CA ALA A 150 9.92 -7.24 15.17
C ALA A 150 10.46 -5.85 14.79
N ALA A 151 11.25 -5.25 15.68
CA ALA A 151 11.91 -3.98 15.42
C ALA A 151 12.97 -4.12 14.33
N ASP A 152 12.55 -3.91 13.08
CA ASP A 152 13.38 -3.78 11.88
C ASP A 152 12.91 -2.57 11.07
N ALA A 153 13.59 -1.45 11.26
CA ALA A 153 13.22 -0.18 10.62
C ALA A 153 13.35 -0.23 9.10
N LYS A 154 14.28 -1.03 8.56
CA LYS A 154 14.43 -1.18 7.10
C LYS A 154 13.27 -1.97 6.50
N GLN A 155 12.85 -3.04 7.18
CA GLN A 155 11.71 -3.85 6.76
C GLN A 155 10.42 -3.03 6.86
N ALA A 156 10.19 -2.33 7.96
CA ALA A 156 9.05 -1.45 8.19
C ALA A 156 8.96 -0.35 7.13
N LEU A 157 10.07 0.37 6.86
CA LEU A 157 10.09 1.41 5.84
C LEU A 157 9.83 0.86 4.43
N ARG A 158 10.33 -0.35 4.12
CA ARG A 158 10.05 -1.03 2.85
C ARG A 158 8.57 -1.37 2.72
N ALA A 159 7.93 -1.89 3.77
CA ALA A 159 6.51 -2.21 3.79
C ALA A 159 5.66 -0.95 3.59
N VAL A 160 5.93 0.13 4.34
CA VAL A 160 5.24 1.42 4.20
C VAL A 160 5.39 1.99 2.79
N ARG A 161 6.58 1.94 2.21
CA ARG A 161 6.80 2.40 0.83
C ARG A 161 6.09 1.53 -0.21
N GLY A 162 6.05 0.21 0.02
CA GLY A 162 5.34 -0.75 -0.83
C GLY A 162 3.84 -0.45 -0.91
N HIS A 163 3.23 -0.05 0.19
CA HIS A 163 1.84 0.38 0.22
C HIS A 163 1.58 1.55 -0.75
N TRP A 164 2.41 2.60 -0.69
CA TRP A 164 2.26 3.77 -1.57
C TRP A 164 2.60 3.50 -3.03
N GLN A 165 3.36 2.44 -3.32
CA GLN A 165 3.61 2.05 -4.72
C GLN A 165 2.33 1.57 -5.40
N VAL A 166 1.39 0.95 -4.69
CA VAL A 166 0.10 0.53 -5.25
C VAL A 166 -0.69 1.75 -5.71
N GLU A 167 -0.76 2.80 -4.88
CA GLU A 167 -1.43 4.05 -5.23
C GLU A 167 -0.88 4.64 -6.53
N ASN A 168 0.43 4.85 -6.59
CA ASN A 168 1.06 5.50 -7.73
C ASN A 168 1.14 4.62 -8.98
N SER A 169 1.35 3.32 -8.81
CA SER A 169 1.61 2.43 -9.95
C SER A 169 0.35 1.74 -10.48
N LEU A 170 -0.71 1.63 -9.67
CA LEU A 170 -1.93 0.95 -10.07
C LEU A 170 -3.13 1.90 -10.08
N HIS A 171 -3.58 2.42 -8.94
CA HIS A 171 -4.79 3.23 -8.84
C HIS A 171 -4.70 4.49 -9.71
N TRP A 172 -3.65 5.27 -9.59
CA TRP A 172 -3.41 6.43 -10.46
C TRP A 172 -3.39 6.05 -11.95
N VAL A 173 -2.80 4.90 -12.31
CA VAL A 173 -2.76 4.45 -13.71
C VAL A 173 -4.15 4.03 -14.18
N LEU A 174 -4.94 3.35 -13.35
CA LEU A 174 -6.32 2.96 -13.67
C LEU A 174 -7.19 4.20 -13.90
N ASP A 175 -7.05 5.21 -13.06
CA ASP A 175 -7.82 6.44 -13.24
C ASP A 175 -7.35 7.25 -14.46
N VAL A 176 -6.07 7.60 -14.54
CA VAL A 176 -5.55 8.47 -15.62
C VAL A 176 -5.59 7.80 -17.00
N ALA A 177 -5.28 6.49 -17.08
CA ALA A 177 -5.25 5.79 -18.37
C ALA A 177 -6.60 5.18 -18.75
N PHE A 178 -7.45 4.77 -17.80
CA PHE A 178 -8.69 4.06 -18.06
C PHE A 178 -9.93 4.78 -17.56
N ARG A 179 -9.78 5.92 -16.87
CA ARG A 179 -10.87 6.73 -16.29
C ARG A 179 -11.77 5.88 -15.40
N GLU A 180 -11.17 5.11 -14.50
CA GLU A 180 -11.92 4.17 -13.66
C GLU A 180 -12.92 4.88 -12.77
N ASP A 181 -12.52 5.95 -12.09
CA ASP A 181 -13.36 6.76 -11.19
C ASP A 181 -14.53 7.42 -11.94
N ALA A 182 -14.37 7.75 -13.22
CA ALA A 182 -15.42 8.30 -14.06
C ALA A 182 -16.40 7.25 -14.59
N CYS A 183 -16.14 5.95 -14.38
CA CYS A 183 -16.99 4.87 -14.90
C CYS A 183 -18.34 4.83 -14.18
N ARG A 184 -19.42 4.92 -14.94
CA ARG A 184 -20.80 4.91 -14.43
C ARG A 184 -21.51 3.57 -14.60
N THR A 185 -20.83 2.54 -15.07
CA THR A 185 -21.40 1.20 -15.24
C THR A 185 -21.72 0.61 -13.87
N ARG A 186 -23.00 0.20 -13.66
CA ARG A 186 -23.49 -0.32 -12.36
C ARG A 186 -24.34 -1.58 -12.49
N THR A 187 -24.60 -2.06 -13.73
CA THR A 187 -25.54 -3.14 -13.99
C THR A 187 -24.90 -4.52 -13.86
N GLY A 188 -25.48 -5.39 -13.04
CA GLY A 188 -25.07 -6.78 -12.87
C GLY A 188 -23.59 -6.93 -12.51
N HIS A 189 -22.89 -7.81 -13.21
CA HIS A 189 -21.45 -8.06 -13.04
C HIS A 189 -20.53 -7.14 -13.89
N ALA A 190 -21.12 -6.16 -14.60
CA ALA A 190 -20.32 -5.31 -15.49
C ALA A 190 -19.24 -4.49 -14.77
N PRO A 191 -19.45 -3.92 -13.56
CA PRO A 191 -18.38 -3.23 -12.82
C PRO A 191 -17.20 -4.14 -12.52
N GLU A 192 -17.45 -5.35 -12.02
CA GLU A 192 -16.41 -6.36 -11.68
C GLU A 192 -15.63 -6.80 -12.91
N ASN A 193 -16.35 -7.12 -13.98
CA ASN A 193 -15.75 -7.53 -15.25
C ASN A 193 -14.87 -6.42 -15.84
N LEU A 194 -15.34 -5.16 -15.80
CA LEU A 194 -14.56 -4.01 -16.28
C LEU A 194 -13.32 -3.77 -15.43
N ALA A 195 -13.39 -3.89 -14.11
CA ALA A 195 -12.22 -3.78 -13.23
C ALA A 195 -11.20 -4.87 -13.60
N THR A 196 -11.63 -6.13 -13.71
CA THR A 196 -10.76 -7.25 -14.12
C THR A 196 -10.11 -7.00 -15.48
N LEU A 197 -10.86 -6.57 -16.48
CA LEU A 197 -10.34 -6.28 -17.82
C LEU A 197 -9.30 -5.13 -17.81
N ARG A 198 -9.54 -4.07 -17.00
CA ARG A 198 -8.59 -2.97 -16.85
C ARG A 198 -7.28 -3.46 -16.23
N HIS A 199 -7.34 -4.29 -15.18
CA HIS A 199 -6.15 -4.85 -14.54
C HIS A 199 -5.35 -5.72 -15.52
N ILE A 200 -6.01 -6.58 -16.31
CA ILE A 200 -5.37 -7.37 -17.37
C ILE A 200 -4.68 -6.45 -18.37
N ALA A 201 -5.39 -5.42 -18.85
CA ALA A 201 -4.85 -4.46 -19.80
C ALA A 201 -3.64 -3.69 -19.25
N VAL A 202 -3.68 -3.24 -17.98
CA VAL A 202 -2.52 -2.59 -17.32
C VAL A 202 -1.33 -3.54 -17.28
N ASN A 203 -1.53 -4.80 -16.90
CA ASN A 203 -0.46 -5.79 -16.83
C ASN A 203 0.19 -6.02 -18.21
N LEU A 204 -0.60 -6.21 -19.25
CA LEU A 204 -0.12 -6.38 -20.63
C LEU A 204 0.65 -5.15 -21.11
N LEU A 205 0.10 -3.94 -20.89
CA LEU A 205 0.73 -2.68 -21.29
C LEU A 205 2.04 -2.40 -20.52
N LYS A 206 2.16 -2.85 -19.27
CA LYS A 206 3.40 -2.75 -18.48
C LYS A 206 4.45 -3.75 -18.94
N GLN A 207 4.06 -4.94 -19.34
CA GLN A 207 4.96 -5.96 -19.88
C GLN A 207 5.51 -5.62 -21.27
N GLU A 208 4.77 -4.81 -22.04
CA GLU A 208 5.22 -4.32 -23.33
C GLU A 208 6.48 -3.44 -23.20
N ARG A 209 7.60 -3.91 -23.74
CA ARG A 209 8.92 -3.26 -23.62
C ARG A 209 9.40 -2.57 -24.91
N SER A 210 8.82 -2.92 -26.06
CA SER A 210 9.21 -2.32 -27.36
C SER A 210 8.84 -0.84 -27.42
N CYS A 211 7.73 -0.46 -26.77
CA CYS A 211 7.25 0.91 -26.68
C CYS A 211 7.66 1.54 -25.34
N LYS A 212 8.55 2.54 -25.38
CA LYS A 212 9.04 3.27 -24.18
C LYS A 212 8.07 4.31 -23.62
N LEU A 213 6.85 4.38 -24.13
CA LEU A 213 5.83 5.35 -23.70
C LEU A 213 5.12 4.88 -22.43
N GLY A 214 4.47 5.82 -21.72
CA GLY A 214 3.61 5.50 -20.57
C GLY A 214 2.37 4.70 -20.96
N VAL A 215 1.71 4.06 -19.95
CA VAL A 215 0.56 3.16 -20.14
C VAL A 215 -0.58 3.81 -20.95
N LYS A 216 -0.90 5.09 -20.71
CA LYS A 216 -1.93 5.83 -21.47
C LYS A 216 -1.63 5.87 -22.96
N SER A 217 -0.40 6.21 -23.33
CA SER A 217 0.02 6.29 -24.72
C SER A 217 0.13 4.92 -25.38
N LYS A 218 0.60 3.91 -24.66
CA LYS A 218 0.59 2.51 -25.10
C LYS A 218 -0.83 2.03 -25.41
N ARG A 219 -1.80 2.35 -24.52
CA ARG A 219 -3.20 2.01 -24.73
C ARG A 219 -3.76 2.66 -26.01
N LEU A 220 -3.48 3.94 -26.24
CA LEU A 220 -3.91 4.63 -27.46
C LEU A 220 -3.31 4.00 -28.72
N LYS A 221 -2.01 3.66 -28.70
CA LYS A 221 -1.37 2.93 -29.80
C LYS A 221 -2.01 1.58 -30.08
N ALA A 222 -2.37 0.81 -29.03
CA ALA A 222 -3.00 -0.50 -29.18
C ALA A 222 -4.37 -0.45 -29.86
N VAL A 223 -5.08 0.67 -29.80
CA VAL A 223 -6.39 0.87 -30.44
C VAL A 223 -6.25 1.32 -31.90
N MET A 224 -5.06 1.76 -32.35
CA MET A 224 -4.83 2.17 -33.72
C MET A 224 -4.48 0.96 -34.62
N PRO A 225 -5.36 0.53 -35.55
CA PRO A 225 -5.22 -0.76 -36.25
C PRO A 225 -3.98 -0.90 -37.13
N GLN A 226 -3.32 0.21 -37.49
CA GLN A 226 -2.25 0.23 -38.48
C GLN A 226 -0.84 0.04 -37.90
N LEU A 227 -0.66 -0.03 -36.55
CA LEU A 227 0.68 -0.02 -35.96
C LEU A 227 1.03 -1.24 -35.09
N CYS A 228 0.12 -2.17 -34.79
CA CYS A 228 0.34 -3.09 -33.69
C CYS A 228 -0.19 -4.53 -33.82
N ALA A 229 -0.71 -4.98 -34.96
CA ALA A 229 -1.33 -6.30 -35.04
C ALA A 229 -0.35 -7.48 -34.84
N GLU A 230 0.91 -7.35 -35.18
CA GLU A 230 1.93 -8.39 -35.01
C GLU A 230 2.58 -8.35 -33.63
N GLU A 231 2.87 -7.18 -33.09
CA GLU A 231 3.48 -7.01 -31.76
C GLU A 231 2.56 -7.48 -30.63
N TRP A 232 1.25 -7.18 -30.71
CA TRP A 232 0.28 -7.63 -29.70
C TRP A 232 0.00 -9.13 -29.74
N ARG A 233 0.04 -9.76 -30.89
CA ARG A 233 -0.06 -11.23 -31.00
C ARG A 233 1.09 -11.93 -30.27
N ASN A 234 2.29 -11.38 -30.33
CA ASN A 234 3.46 -11.94 -29.66
C ASN A 234 3.37 -11.80 -28.13
N ILE A 235 2.82 -10.70 -27.59
CA ILE A 235 2.63 -10.50 -26.15
C ILE A 235 1.57 -11.46 -25.61
N ILE A 236 0.44 -11.62 -26.30
CA ILE A 236 -0.64 -12.55 -25.92
C ILE A 236 -0.16 -14.01 -26.00
N SER A 237 0.68 -14.36 -26.96
CA SER A 237 1.23 -15.70 -27.07
C SER A 237 2.30 -16.00 -26.01
N ALA A 238 3.08 -15.01 -25.60
CA ALA A 238 4.06 -15.14 -24.53
C ALA A 238 3.41 -15.31 -23.12
N SER A 239 2.18 -14.80 -22.95
CA SER A 239 1.43 -14.97 -21.68
C SER A 239 0.85 -16.37 -21.46
N LYS A 240 0.91 -17.27 -22.46
CA LYS A 240 0.47 -18.66 -22.34
C LYS A 240 1.42 -19.58 -21.55
N VAL A 241 2.53 -19.09 -21.01
CA VAL A 241 3.52 -19.87 -20.26
C VAL A 241 3.14 -20.09 -18.77
N TRP A 242 1.96 -19.64 -18.33
CA TRP A 242 1.51 -19.83 -16.93
C TRP A 242 0.34 -20.83 -16.78
N SER A 243 0.29 -21.84 -17.63
CA SER A 243 -0.62 -22.99 -17.49
C SER A 243 0.21 -24.27 -17.56
N GLY A 244 0.88 -24.58 -16.46
CA GLY A 244 1.59 -25.80 -16.21
C GLY A 244 1.83 -25.96 -14.72
#